data_0906f232adae1973a8539221d68d4a63
#
_entry.id   0906f232adae1973a8539221d68d4a63
#
_cell.length_a   1.000
_cell.length_b   1.000
_cell.length_c   1.000
_cell.angle_alpha   90.00
_cell.angle_beta   90.00
_cell.angle_gamma   90.00
#
_symmetry.space_group_name_H-M   'P 1'
#
loop_
_entity.id
_entity.type
_entity.pdbx_description
1 polymer ?
#
loop_
_entity_poly.entity_id
_entity_poly.type
_entity_poly.pdbx_seq_one_letter_code
_entity_poly.pdbx_strand_id
1 'polypeptide(L)'
;TLQATSHPWLTWKDTINNRALNNNTGTIHLSNLCTEICLPQDRDNIAVCNLASINLSRHLLPSSKSFDWERLRESVTSAVRQLDNLIDITHAHIDESNHSNSLNRAIGLGIMGFTDCIERLHHSYDSKEAYELIDEVMEYISYYAITASADLAEERGSYSNFAGSGWSQGQVPFDTVATAEHDRKVQIDIDRSYRLDWEVLRKRVKVGMRNATLMAIAPTANMAHAAGTTPGIDPQFSQIFSRATLNGKFLEVNLNLVADLKALGLWEEVREPLLRSQGDVQGIEAIPHSLKSVYKTSFQLSPYSFIEVAGRAQKWIDQAISRNMYLETRDINEMVDIYSTAWEKGLKTTYYLHVKPRHTAEQSTVSVNKATNVTTSGAGFGFGVM
;
A
#
# COMPACT_ATOMS: atom_id res chain seq x y z
N THR A 1 -23.04 -6.94 -6.12
CA THR A 1 -22.67 -5.58 -6.59
C THR A 1 -21.15 -5.45 -6.68
N LEU A 2 -20.38 -5.69 -5.60
CA LEU A 2 -18.91 -5.57 -5.57
C LEU A 2 -18.21 -6.30 -6.75
N GLN A 3 -18.56 -7.55 -7.00
CA GLN A 3 -17.98 -8.34 -8.09
C GLN A 3 -18.28 -7.76 -9.49
N ALA A 4 -19.45 -7.12 -9.67
CA ALA A 4 -19.88 -6.61 -10.97
C ALA A 4 -19.37 -5.18 -11.26
N THR A 5 -19.17 -4.38 -10.21
CA THR A 5 -18.89 -2.95 -10.34
C THR A 5 -17.64 -2.48 -9.61
N SER A 6 -16.93 -3.39 -8.93
CA SER A 6 -15.81 -3.09 -8.01
C SER A 6 -16.20 -2.20 -6.81
N HIS A 7 -17.50 -2.01 -6.59
CA HIS A 7 -18.07 -1.19 -5.51
C HIS A 7 -19.28 -1.90 -4.86
N PRO A 8 -19.62 -1.58 -3.58
CA PRO A 8 -18.84 -0.80 -2.59
C PRO A 8 -17.64 -1.59 -2.09
N TRP A 9 -16.67 -0.91 -1.49
CA TRP A 9 -15.54 -1.56 -0.83
C TRP A 9 -15.93 -2.10 0.53
N LEU A 10 -15.21 -3.13 1.02
CA LEU A 10 -15.46 -3.73 2.32
C LEU A 10 -14.43 -3.20 3.34
N THR A 11 -14.96 -2.77 4.48
CA THR A 11 -14.17 -2.32 5.63
C THR A 11 -14.72 -2.94 6.91
N TRP A 12 -13.89 -3.18 7.91
CA TRP A 12 -14.29 -3.79 9.17
C TRP A 12 -14.27 -2.75 10.28
N LYS A 13 -15.42 -2.19 10.60
CA LYS A 13 -15.56 -1.11 11.57
C LYS A 13 -15.13 -1.53 12.98
N ASP A 14 -15.36 -2.78 13.36
CA ASP A 14 -14.86 -3.36 14.61
C ASP A 14 -13.32 -3.34 14.65
N THR A 15 -12.67 -3.89 13.62
CA THR A 15 -11.20 -3.91 13.54
C THR A 15 -10.60 -2.52 13.56
N ILE A 16 -11.20 -1.59 12.82
CA ILE A 16 -10.75 -0.20 12.75
C ILE A 16 -10.73 0.39 14.17
N ASN A 17 -11.83 0.27 14.91
CA ASN A 17 -11.96 0.88 16.23
C ASN A 17 -11.20 0.13 17.31
N ASN A 18 -11.18 -1.21 17.30
CA ASN A 18 -10.42 -2.01 18.26
C ASN A 18 -8.91 -1.82 18.13
N ARG A 19 -8.45 -1.45 16.93
CA ARG A 19 -7.05 -1.19 16.64
C ARG A 19 -6.71 0.30 16.51
N ALA A 20 -7.58 1.20 16.94
CA ALA A 20 -7.31 2.62 16.97
C ALA A 20 -6.58 3.02 18.26
N LEU A 21 -5.58 3.87 18.14
CA LEU A 21 -4.81 4.41 19.28
C LEU A 21 -5.40 5.73 19.82
N ASN A 22 -6.44 6.26 19.18
CA ASN A 22 -7.10 7.52 19.51
C ASN A 22 -8.58 7.35 19.87
N ASN A 23 -8.95 6.24 20.50
CA ASN A 23 -10.34 5.96 20.93
C ASN A 23 -10.88 6.98 21.95
N ASN A 24 -9.99 7.73 22.62
CA ASN A 24 -10.34 8.83 23.54
C ASN A 24 -11.03 10.01 22.82
N THR A 25 -10.89 10.13 21.50
CA THR A 25 -11.48 11.24 20.71
C THR A 25 -12.77 10.86 20.00
N GLY A 26 -13.23 9.63 20.10
CA GLY A 26 -14.49 9.18 19.55
C GLY A 26 -14.40 7.94 18.65
N THR A 27 -15.52 7.58 18.06
CA THR A 27 -15.63 6.41 17.18
C THR A 27 -15.31 6.78 15.74
N ILE A 28 -14.55 5.93 15.08
CA ILE A 28 -14.31 6.01 13.65
C ILE A 28 -15.52 5.40 12.94
N HIS A 29 -16.31 6.24 12.27
CA HIS A 29 -17.54 5.83 11.60
C HIS A 29 -17.34 5.47 10.14
N LEU A 30 -16.48 6.21 9.44
CA LEU A 30 -16.24 6.12 8.01
C LEU A 30 -14.74 6.20 7.73
N SER A 31 -14.35 5.78 6.53
CA SER A 31 -13.03 5.97 5.96
C SER A 31 -13.10 6.97 4.79
N ASN A 32 -11.96 7.35 4.23
CA ASN A 32 -11.90 8.16 3.02
C ASN A 32 -12.24 7.35 1.75
N LEU A 33 -12.25 8.01 0.59
CA LEU A 33 -12.50 7.39 -0.71
C LEU A 33 -11.60 6.18 -0.97
N CYS A 34 -10.33 6.24 -0.59
CA CYS A 34 -9.36 5.19 -0.86
C CYS A 34 -9.20 4.18 0.30
N THR A 35 -9.92 4.35 1.40
CA THR A 35 -10.03 3.44 2.56
C THR A 35 -8.77 3.27 3.42
N GLU A 36 -7.71 4.06 3.22
CA GLU A 36 -6.52 4.02 4.07
C GLU A 36 -6.64 4.85 5.35
N ILE A 37 -7.58 5.80 5.43
CA ILE A 37 -7.72 6.73 6.54
C ILE A 37 -8.72 6.22 7.57
N CYS A 38 -8.27 6.16 8.82
CA CYS A 38 -9.07 5.75 9.96
C CYS A 38 -8.94 6.81 11.07
N LEU A 39 -9.73 7.87 10.97
CA LEU A 39 -9.76 8.99 11.91
C LEU A 39 -11.15 9.14 12.52
N PRO A 40 -11.27 9.44 13.81
CA PRO A 40 -12.55 9.81 14.42
C PRO A 40 -13.15 11.05 13.73
N GLN A 41 -14.45 11.03 13.53
CA GLN A 41 -15.21 12.14 12.94
C GLN A 41 -16.50 12.36 13.72
N ASP A 42 -16.86 13.61 13.86
CA ASP A 42 -18.15 14.04 14.38
C ASP A 42 -18.58 15.37 13.73
N ARG A 43 -19.63 16.00 14.27
CA ARG A 43 -20.13 17.28 13.73
C ARG A 43 -19.11 18.40 13.79
N ASP A 44 -18.29 18.43 14.84
CA ASP A 44 -17.37 19.52 15.13
C ASP A 44 -15.92 19.19 14.73
N ASN A 45 -15.66 17.93 14.32
CA ASN A 45 -14.34 17.40 13.94
C ASN A 45 -14.41 16.68 12.60
N ILE A 46 -14.10 17.38 11.52
CA ILE A 46 -13.99 16.80 10.20
C ILE A 46 -12.54 16.34 9.97
N ALA A 47 -12.38 15.06 9.67
CA ALA A 47 -11.07 14.46 9.45
C ALA A 47 -10.34 15.06 8.24
N VAL A 48 -9.04 15.31 8.38
CA VAL A 48 -8.17 15.81 7.32
C VAL A 48 -7.07 14.80 7.03
N CYS A 49 -6.87 14.49 5.74
CA CYS A 49 -5.81 13.59 5.27
C CYS A 49 -4.54 14.38 4.94
N ASN A 50 -3.51 14.26 5.78
CA ASN A 50 -2.17 14.79 5.51
C ASN A 50 -1.25 13.61 5.19
N LEU A 51 -0.99 13.35 3.91
CA LEU A 51 -0.37 12.13 3.43
C LEU A 51 0.97 12.34 2.74
N ALA A 52 1.87 11.39 2.93
CA ALA A 52 3.08 11.22 2.13
C ALA A 52 3.38 9.73 1.92
N SER A 53 4.21 9.40 0.93
CA SER A 53 4.63 8.03 0.66
C SER A 53 6.11 7.97 0.33
N ILE A 54 6.83 7.09 1.02
CA ILE A 54 8.24 6.82 0.76
C ILE A 54 8.37 5.98 -0.50
N ASN A 55 9.19 6.43 -1.46
CA ASN A 55 9.55 5.62 -2.62
C ASN A 55 10.63 4.61 -2.23
N LEU A 56 10.25 3.38 -1.92
CA LEU A 56 11.15 2.33 -1.46
C LEU A 56 12.26 2.01 -2.48
N SER A 57 11.93 2.06 -3.78
CA SER A 57 12.89 1.71 -4.83
C SER A 57 14.15 2.61 -4.83
N ARG A 58 14.06 3.80 -4.22
CA ARG A 58 15.18 4.74 -4.07
C ARG A 58 16.06 4.47 -2.85
N HIS A 59 15.66 3.52 -2.01
CA HIS A 59 16.40 3.10 -0.81
C HIS A 59 17.04 1.72 -0.97
N LEU A 60 16.97 1.11 -2.16
CA LEU A 60 17.78 -0.06 -2.50
C LEU A 60 19.17 0.37 -2.97
N LEU A 61 20.19 -0.24 -2.38
CA LEU A 61 21.57 -0.08 -2.81
C LEU A 61 21.80 -0.86 -4.11
N PRO A 62 22.29 -0.21 -5.20
CA PRO A 62 22.42 -0.87 -6.50
C PRO A 62 23.35 -2.09 -6.50
N SER A 63 24.38 -2.07 -5.65
CA SER A 63 25.46 -3.06 -5.64
C SER A 63 25.26 -4.24 -4.71
N SER A 64 24.44 -4.10 -3.65
CA SER A 64 24.37 -5.08 -2.56
C SER A 64 23.04 -5.80 -2.43
N LYS A 65 22.05 -5.48 -3.26
CA LYS A 65 20.68 -6.02 -3.16
C LYS A 65 20.13 -5.93 -1.72
N SER A 66 20.43 -4.85 -1.02
CA SER A 66 19.97 -4.55 0.34
C SER A 66 19.43 -3.15 0.45
N PHE A 67 18.70 -2.86 1.52
CA PHE A 67 18.23 -1.50 1.79
C PHE A 67 19.34 -0.64 2.41
N ASP A 68 19.36 0.63 2.03
CA ASP A 68 20.06 1.70 2.74
C ASP A 68 19.16 2.14 3.92
N TRP A 69 19.28 1.42 5.02
CA TRP A 69 18.45 1.62 6.20
C TRP A 69 18.64 3.00 6.84
N GLU A 70 19.86 3.53 6.79
CA GLU A 70 20.14 4.86 7.33
C GLU A 70 19.42 5.94 6.51
N ARG A 71 19.56 5.90 5.20
CA ARG A 71 18.86 6.81 4.30
C ARG A 71 17.33 6.67 4.43
N LEU A 72 16.84 5.45 4.64
CA LEU A 72 15.41 5.21 4.86
C LEU A 72 14.95 5.88 6.16
N ARG A 73 15.72 5.76 7.24
CA ARG A 73 15.46 6.44 8.52
C ARG A 73 15.40 7.96 8.35
N GLU A 74 16.37 8.54 7.66
CA GLU A 74 16.41 9.99 7.39
C GLU A 74 15.18 10.45 6.59
N SER A 75 14.80 9.68 5.56
CA SER A 75 13.62 9.97 4.74
C SER A 75 12.33 9.91 5.56
N VAL A 76 12.16 8.91 6.41
CA VAL A 76 11.01 8.77 7.31
C VAL A 76 10.93 9.93 8.30
N THR A 77 12.04 10.24 8.98
CA THR A 77 12.10 11.33 9.97
C THR A 77 11.78 12.67 9.31
N SER A 78 12.37 12.93 8.13
CA SER A 78 12.10 14.15 7.36
C SER A 78 10.63 14.23 6.92
N ALA A 79 10.04 13.13 6.44
CA ALA A 79 8.65 13.09 6.00
C ALA A 79 7.67 13.38 7.15
N VAL A 80 7.87 12.80 8.32
CA VAL A 80 7.05 13.08 9.52
C VAL A 80 7.13 14.56 9.91
N ARG A 81 8.33 15.14 9.96
CA ARG A 81 8.52 16.56 10.24
C ARG A 81 7.86 17.46 9.21
N GLN A 82 7.98 17.13 7.93
CA GLN A 82 7.36 17.91 6.85
C GLN A 82 5.83 17.83 6.89
N LEU A 83 5.25 16.65 7.17
CA LEU A 83 3.81 16.49 7.34
C LEU A 83 3.29 17.26 8.55
N ASP A 84 4.03 17.26 9.69
CA ASP A 84 3.69 18.07 10.84
C ASP A 84 3.72 19.57 10.51
N ASN A 85 4.77 20.04 9.81
CA ASN A 85 4.85 21.43 9.35
C ASN A 85 3.72 21.80 8.38
N LEU A 86 3.32 20.85 7.49
CA LEU A 86 2.24 21.06 6.54
C LEU A 86 0.92 21.39 7.23
N ILE A 87 0.64 20.77 8.37
CA ILE A 87 -0.57 21.06 9.16
C ILE A 87 -0.63 22.53 9.58
N ASP A 88 0.51 23.11 9.94
CA ASP A 88 0.57 24.50 10.42
C ASP A 88 0.41 25.55 9.29
N ILE A 89 0.78 25.20 8.06
CA ILE A 89 0.72 26.10 6.90
C ILE A 89 -0.52 25.88 6.01
N THR A 90 -1.23 24.75 6.20
CA THR A 90 -2.42 24.43 5.43
C THR A 90 -3.65 25.00 6.15
N HIS A 91 -4.46 25.74 5.39
CA HIS A 91 -5.75 26.23 5.87
C HIS A 91 -6.87 25.58 5.06
N ALA A 92 -7.75 24.86 5.73
CA ALA A 92 -8.96 24.32 5.13
C ALA A 92 -10.06 25.40 5.14
N HIS A 93 -10.94 25.37 4.14
CA HIS A 93 -12.07 26.32 4.05
C HIS A 93 -13.19 26.05 5.08
N ILE A 94 -13.11 24.90 5.77
CA ILE A 94 -14.09 24.46 6.77
C ILE A 94 -13.45 24.53 8.13
N ASP A 95 -14.05 25.27 9.06
CA ASP A 95 -13.49 25.52 10.39
C ASP A 95 -13.35 24.25 11.22
N GLU A 96 -14.29 23.30 11.10
CA GLU A 96 -14.25 22.00 11.77
C GLU A 96 -13.06 21.15 11.32
N SER A 97 -12.61 21.31 10.07
CA SER A 97 -11.40 20.66 9.56
C SER A 97 -10.13 21.28 10.18
N ASN A 98 -10.06 22.60 10.26
CA ASN A 98 -8.95 23.31 10.92
C ASN A 98 -8.90 22.95 12.41
N HIS A 99 -10.07 22.90 13.06
CA HIS A 99 -10.19 22.50 14.46
C HIS A 99 -9.68 21.09 14.71
N SER A 100 -10.17 20.09 13.94
CA SER A 100 -9.72 18.70 14.02
C SER A 100 -8.21 18.56 13.79
N ASN A 101 -7.69 19.26 12.78
CA ASN A 101 -6.26 19.27 12.45
C ASN A 101 -5.41 19.84 13.60
N SER A 102 -5.87 20.92 14.23
CA SER A 102 -5.15 21.57 15.37
C SER A 102 -5.12 20.68 16.62
N LEU A 103 -6.21 19.95 16.90
CA LEU A 103 -6.32 19.10 18.09
C LEU A 103 -5.56 17.78 17.96
N ASN A 104 -5.57 17.18 16.77
CA ASN A 104 -5.10 15.81 16.57
C ASN A 104 -3.79 15.73 15.78
N ARG A 105 -3.49 16.71 14.95
CA ARG A 105 -2.29 16.72 14.08
C ARG A 105 -2.09 15.38 13.37
N ALA A 106 -3.16 14.82 12.80
CA ALA A 106 -3.17 13.51 12.18
C ALA A 106 -2.39 13.53 10.85
N ILE A 107 -1.49 12.57 10.69
CA ILE A 107 -0.75 12.35 9.45
C ILE A 107 -0.86 10.88 9.02
N GLY A 108 -0.54 10.59 7.75
CA GLY A 108 -0.46 9.24 7.22
C GLY A 108 0.75 9.08 6.30
N LEU A 109 1.79 8.45 6.81
CA LEU A 109 2.96 8.10 6.05
C LEU A 109 2.82 6.67 5.53
N GLY A 110 2.91 6.49 4.22
CA GLY A 110 2.87 5.20 3.55
C GLY A 110 4.11 4.95 2.71
N ILE A 111 3.99 3.97 1.84
CA ILE A 111 5.05 3.55 0.92
C ILE A 111 4.52 3.43 -0.51
N MET A 112 5.41 3.48 -1.49
CA MET A 112 5.22 3.08 -2.88
C MET A 112 6.49 2.40 -3.37
N GLY A 113 6.41 1.64 -4.47
CA GLY A 113 7.58 0.98 -5.05
C GLY A 113 7.97 -0.34 -4.37
N PHE A 114 7.07 -0.98 -3.63
CA PHE A 114 7.36 -2.28 -3.03
C PHE A 114 7.64 -3.35 -4.09
N THR A 115 6.83 -3.39 -5.13
CA THR A 115 7.00 -4.37 -6.22
C THR A 115 8.31 -4.16 -6.98
N ASP A 116 8.71 -2.90 -7.23
CA ASP A 116 10.04 -2.63 -7.80
C ASP A 116 11.17 -3.18 -6.92
N CYS A 117 11.01 -3.11 -5.60
CA CYS A 117 12.02 -3.64 -4.68
C CYS A 117 12.15 -5.15 -4.78
N ILE A 118 11.03 -5.88 -4.70
CA ILE A 118 11.05 -7.36 -4.77
C ILE A 118 11.53 -7.86 -6.14
N GLU A 119 11.13 -7.21 -7.24
CA GLU A 119 11.63 -7.54 -8.58
C GLU A 119 13.16 -7.38 -8.68
N ARG A 120 13.70 -6.25 -8.21
CA ARG A 120 15.15 -6.00 -8.20
C ARG A 120 15.92 -6.92 -7.25
N LEU A 121 15.27 -7.45 -6.22
CA LEU A 121 15.81 -8.48 -5.34
C LEU A 121 15.61 -9.89 -5.89
N HIS A 122 14.93 -10.04 -7.02
CA HIS A 122 14.54 -11.30 -7.66
C HIS A 122 13.68 -12.19 -6.75
N HIS A 123 12.75 -11.57 -6.01
CA HIS A 123 11.73 -12.28 -5.22
C HIS A 123 10.38 -12.25 -5.94
N SER A 124 9.66 -13.38 -5.90
CA SER A 124 8.27 -13.41 -6.34
C SER A 124 7.39 -12.69 -5.33
N TYR A 125 6.32 -12.02 -5.79
CA TYR A 125 5.39 -11.32 -4.90
C TYR A 125 4.72 -12.26 -3.88
N ASP A 126 4.49 -13.52 -4.28
CA ASP A 126 3.91 -14.59 -3.47
C ASP A 126 4.96 -15.46 -2.76
N SER A 127 6.17 -14.96 -2.59
CA SER A 127 7.25 -15.67 -1.89
C SER A 127 7.35 -15.28 -0.42
N LYS A 128 7.93 -16.17 0.36
CA LYS A 128 8.24 -15.93 1.78
C LYS A 128 9.14 -14.72 1.95
N GLU A 129 10.12 -14.55 1.06
CA GLU A 129 11.07 -13.45 1.07
C GLU A 129 10.37 -12.09 0.87
N ALA A 130 9.36 -12.03 0.00
CA ALA A 130 8.56 -10.83 -0.19
C ALA A 130 7.72 -10.50 1.05
N TYR A 131 7.16 -11.52 1.72
CA TYR A 131 6.39 -11.34 2.96
C TYR A 131 7.28 -10.90 4.12
N GLU A 132 8.48 -11.45 4.24
CA GLU A 132 9.46 -11.04 5.25
C GLU A 132 9.96 -9.63 4.99
N LEU A 133 10.18 -9.26 3.73
CA LEU A 133 10.63 -7.93 3.35
C LEU A 133 9.60 -6.84 3.68
N ILE A 134 8.32 -7.05 3.33
CA ILE A 134 7.29 -6.04 3.67
C ILE A 134 7.14 -5.89 5.18
N ASP A 135 7.24 -6.97 5.92
CA ASP A 135 7.19 -6.96 7.38
C ASP A 135 8.35 -6.14 7.96
N GLU A 136 9.59 -6.43 7.54
CA GLU A 136 10.79 -5.74 8.01
C GLU A 136 10.79 -4.25 7.66
N VAL A 137 10.48 -3.91 6.42
CA VAL A 137 10.43 -2.52 5.96
C VAL A 137 9.37 -1.72 6.69
N MET A 138 8.18 -2.29 6.88
CA MET A 138 7.10 -1.59 7.58
C MET A 138 7.34 -1.48 9.08
N GLU A 139 7.97 -2.48 9.72
CA GLU A 139 8.44 -2.36 11.09
C GLU A 139 9.40 -1.18 11.23
N TYR A 140 10.40 -1.12 10.35
CA TYR A 140 11.42 -0.07 10.37
C TYR A 140 10.82 1.32 10.19
N ILE A 141 9.97 1.50 9.19
CA ILE A 141 9.31 2.78 8.90
C ILE A 141 8.42 3.21 10.07
N SER A 142 7.60 2.29 10.59
CA SER A 142 6.72 2.58 11.74
C SER A 142 7.52 2.98 12.97
N TYR A 143 8.57 2.23 13.31
CA TYR A 143 9.42 2.54 14.46
C TYR A 143 10.02 3.94 14.38
N TYR A 144 10.58 4.32 13.24
CA TYR A 144 11.21 5.64 13.06
C TYR A 144 10.21 6.77 12.84
N ALA A 145 9.03 6.50 12.31
CA ALA A 145 7.95 7.48 12.25
C ALA A 145 7.43 7.82 13.68
N ILE A 146 7.23 6.81 14.52
CA ILE A 146 6.84 6.99 15.92
C ILE A 146 7.95 7.72 16.70
N THR A 147 9.21 7.33 16.49
CA THR A 147 10.37 8.00 17.09
C THR A 147 10.39 9.48 16.71
N ALA A 148 10.25 9.81 15.43
CA ALA A 148 10.26 11.19 14.94
C ALA A 148 9.10 12.02 15.51
N SER A 149 7.91 11.42 15.66
CA SER A 149 6.77 12.11 16.29
C SER A 149 6.98 12.35 17.80
N ALA A 150 7.63 11.42 18.50
CA ALA A 150 8.02 11.59 19.90
C ALA A 150 9.08 12.69 20.05
N ASP A 151 10.09 12.72 19.16
CA ASP A 151 11.11 13.80 19.13
C ASP A 151 10.46 15.18 18.89
N LEU A 152 9.50 15.24 17.96
CA LEU A 152 8.74 16.47 17.72
C LEU A 152 7.86 16.88 18.91
N ALA A 153 7.36 15.92 19.68
CA ALA A 153 6.62 16.21 20.90
C ALA A 153 7.53 16.80 21.99
N GLU A 154 8.76 16.33 22.10
CA GLU A 154 9.78 16.93 22.99
C GLU A 154 10.14 18.36 22.54
N GLU A 155 10.22 18.61 21.22
CA GLU A 155 10.57 19.92 20.65
C GLU A 155 9.41 20.93 20.70
N ARG A 156 8.15 20.49 20.46
CA ARG A 156 7.00 21.38 20.16
C ARG A 156 5.76 21.12 21.01
N GLY A 157 5.81 20.16 21.91
CA GLY A 157 4.66 19.68 22.68
C GLY A 157 3.83 18.62 21.95
N SER A 158 3.13 17.84 22.74
CA SER A 158 2.21 16.80 22.24
C SER A 158 0.98 17.41 21.55
N TYR A 159 0.30 16.63 20.70
CA TYR A 159 -1.01 17.03 20.18
C TYR A 159 -2.04 17.15 21.34
N SER A 160 -3.04 18.02 21.17
CA SER A 160 -3.93 18.43 22.27
C SER A 160 -4.71 17.27 22.90
N ASN A 161 -5.16 16.32 22.09
CA ASN A 161 -5.93 15.15 22.53
C ASN A 161 -5.05 13.94 22.91
N PHE A 162 -3.77 14.16 23.26
CA PHE A 162 -2.84 13.09 23.61
C PHE A 162 -3.26 12.33 24.87
N ALA A 163 -3.71 13.04 25.90
CA ALA A 163 -4.09 12.43 27.16
C ALA A 163 -5.27 11.45 27.00
N GLY A 164 -5.14 10.25 27.49
CA GLY A 164 -6.15 9.18 27.36
C GLY A 164 -6.04 8.35 26.07
N SER A 165 -5.17 8.73 25.14
CA SER A 165 -4.88 7.94 23.95
C SER A 165 -4.13 6.65 24.27
N GLY A 166 -4.13 5.67 23.38
CA GLY A 166 -3.30 4.48 23.48
C GLY A 166 -1.79 4.82 23.56
N TRP A 167 -1.36 5.88 22.85
CA TRP A 167 0.02 6.38 22.97
C TRP A 167 0.37 6.78 24.40
N SER A 168 -0.50 7.54 25.08
CA SER A 168 -0.29 7.96 26.47
C SER A 168 -0.25 6.77 27.46
N GLN A 169 -0.79 5.63 27.06
CA GLN A 169 -0.71 4.37 27.80
C GLN A 169 0.53 3.54 27.43
N GLY A 170 1.30 3.98 26.43
CA GLY A 170 2.49 3.30 25.93
C GLY A 170 2.18 2.20 24.93
N GLN A 171 1.01 2.24 24.30
CA GLN A 171 0.67 1.33 23.23
C GLN A 171 1.26 1.81 21.89
N VAL A 172 1.63 0.86 21.05
CA VAL A 172 2.06 1.06 19.67
C VAL A 172 1.15 0.24 18.74
N PRO A 173 1.15 0.45 17.42
CA PRO A 173 0.22 -0.23 16.51
C PRO A 173 0.18 -1.75 16.68
N PHE A 174 1.32 -2.39 16.89
CA PHE A 174 1.42 -3.83 17.11
C PHE A 174 0.64 -4.32 18.35
N ASP A 175 0.60 -3.56 19.43
CA ASP A 175 -0.09 -3.92 20.67
C ASP A 175 -1.61 -3.99 20.48
N THR A 176 -2.14 -3.22 19.54
CA THR A 176 -3.58 -3.20 19.22
C THR A 176 -4.10 -4.52 18.64
N VAL A 177 -3.22 -5.39 18.18
CA VAL A 177 -3.58 -6.75 17.74
C VAL A 177 -4.19 -7.54 18.88
N ALA A 178 -3.56 -7.51 20.06
CA ALA A 178 -4.07 -8.20 21.24
C ALA A 178 -5.43 -7.64 21.71
N THR A 179 -5.64 -6.33 21.57
CA THR A 179 -6.94 -5.70 21.86
C THR A 179 -8.02 -6.24 20.93
N ALA A 180 -7.75 -6.31 19.62
CA ALA A 180 -8.70 -6.82 18.65
C ALA A 180 -9.02 -8.31 18.85
N GLU A 181 -8.04 -9.12 19.24
CA GLU A 181 -8.24 -10.54 19.57
C GLU A 181 -9.12 -10.74 20.80
N HIS A 182 -8.86 -9.93 21.84
CA HIS A 182 -9.69 -9.97 23.06
C HIS A 182 -11.16 -9.66 22.75
N ASP A 183 -11.42 -8.63 21.97
CA ASP A 183 -12.78 -8.20 21.65
C ASP A 183 -13.50 -9.16 20.69
N ARG A 184 -12.78 -9.68 19.71
CA ARG A 184 -13.32 -10.65 18.74
C ARG A 184 -13.47 -12.05 19.32
N LYS A 185 -12.72 -12.37 20.38
CA LYS A 185 -12.54 -13.74 20.92
C LYS A 185 -11.99 -14.73 19.87
N VAL A 186 -11.26 -14.21 18.90
CA VAL A 186 -10.64 -14.94 17.81
C VAL A 186 -9.19 -14.46 17.66
N GLN A 187 -8.27 -15.38 17.54
CA GLN A 187 -6.88 -15.07 17.31
C GLN A 187 -6.70 -14.52 15.90
N ILE A 188 -5.90 -13.47 15.77
CA ILE A 188 -5.51 -12.90 14.47
C ILE A 188 -4.30 -13.69 13.96
N ASP A 189 -4.45 -14.26 12.76
CA ASP A 189 -3.41 -15.08 12.12
C ASP A 189 -2.37 -14.20 11.43
N ILE A 190 -1.41 -13.69 12.22
CA ILE A 190 -0.26 -12.92 11.74
C ILE A 190 1.05 -13.37 12.39
N ASP A 191 2.15 -13.13 11.70
CA ASP A 191 3.49 -13.25 12.30
C ASP A 191 3.67 -12.21 13.42
N ARG A 192 4.15 -12.67 14.59
CA ARG A 192 4.30 -11.84 15.80
C ARG A 192 5.74 -11.45 16.08
N SER A 193 6.65 -11.81 15.20
CA SER A 193 8.04 -11.41 15.33
C SER A 193 8.23 -9.91 15.14
N TYR A 194 9.26 -9.38 15.75
CA TYR A 194 9.74 -8.02 15.58
C TYR A 194 11.26 -8.01 15.76
N ARG A 195 11.92 -6.98 15.22
CA ARG A 195 13.39 -6.89 15.13
C ARG A 195 13.97 -5.75 15.96
N LEU A 196 13.15 -4.69 16.18
CA LEU A 196 13.58 -3.45 16.83
C LEU A 196 13.18 -3.42 18.32
N ASP A 197 13.80 -2.53 19.10
CA ASP A 197 13.53 -2.40 20.54
C ASP A 197 12.25 -1.59 20.81
N TRP A 198 11.12 -2.26 20.69
CA TRP A 198 9.80 -1.66 20.94
C TRP A 198 9.57 -1.28 22.40
N GLU A 199 10.28 -1.89 23.36
CA GLU A 199 10.15 -1.53 24.77
C GLU A 199 10.67 -0.12 25.09
N VAL A 200 11.78 0.25 24.44
CA VAL A 200 12.29 1.63 24.52
C VAL A 200 11.26 2.61 23.94
N LEU A 201 10.67 2.27 22.79
CA LEU A 201 9.72 3.14 22.13
C LEU A 201 8.40 3.27 22.91
N ARG A 202 7.88 2.19 23.53
CA ARG A 202 6.69 2.26 24.41
C ARG A 202 6.88 3.20 25.58
N LYS A 203 8.08 3.28 26.15
CA LYS A 203 8.40 4.24 27.22
C LYS A 203 8.40 5.68 26.70
N ARG A 204 8.92 5.90 25.50
CA ARG A 204 8.98 7.24 24.89
C ARG A 204 7.61 7.78 24.52
N VAL A 205 6.75 6.99 23.88
CA VAL A 205 5.42 7.44 23.47
C VAL A 205 4.53 7.83 24.64
N LYS A 206 4.75 7.25 25.85
CA LYS A 206 4.06 7.67 27.09
C LYS A 206 4.33 9.12 27.49
N VAL A 207 5.51 9.62 27.17
CA VAL A 207 5.92 10.98 27.52
C VAL A 207 5.24 12.01 26.61
N GLY A 208 5.10 11.68 25.31
CA GLY A 208 4.44 12.55 24.36
C GLY A 208 4.51 12.04 22.93
N MET A 209 3.49 12.40 22.15
CA MET A 209 3.43 12.22 20.70
C MET A 209 2.97 13.53 20.06
N ARG A 210 3.61 13.93 18.97
CA ARG A 210 3.23 15.15 18.24
C ARG A 210 2.01 14.95 17.36
N ASN A 211 1.79 13.74 16.87
CA ASN A 211 0.75 13.38 15.90
C ASN A 211 -0.14 12.27 16.46
N ALA A 212 -1.44 12.40 16.31
CA ALA A 212 -2.42 11.41 16.79
C ALA A 212 -2.34 10.11 15.98
N THR A 213 -2.09 10.20 14.67
CA THR A 213 -1.84 9.06 13.78
C THR A 213 -0.60 9.31 12.92
N LEU A 214 0.02 8.24 12.44
CA LEU A 214 1.30 8.32 11.72
C LEU A 214 1.32 7.57 10.40
N MET A 215 0.71 6.38 10.32
CA MET A 215 0.93 5.45 9.22
C MET A 215 -0.37 5.12 8.48
N ALA A 216 -0.33 5.27 7.15
CA ALA A 216 -1.39 4.85 6.24
C ALA A 216 -0.80 4.53 4.86
N ILE A 217 -1.20 3.44 4.21
CA ILE A 217 -0.76 3.14 2.84
C ILE A 217 -1.86 3.52 1.86
N ALA A 218 -1.66 4.66 1.19
CA ALA A 218 -2.51 5.15 0.12
C ALA A 218 -2.25 4.40 -1.21
N PRO A 219 -3.17 4.45 -2.19
CA PRO A 219 -2.99 3.78 -3.48
C PRO A 219 -1.80 4.31 -4.30
N THR A 220 -1.48 5.60 -4.16
CA THR A 220 -0.38 6.33 -4.81
C THR A 220 -0.32 6.25 -6.34
N ALA A 221 -1.40 5.87 -7.03
CA ALA A 221 -1.39 5.57 -8.47
C ALA A 221 -0.71 6.68 -9.33
N ASN A 222 -1.18 7.92 -9.24
CA ASN A 222 -0.60 9.04 -10.00
C ASN A 222 0.77 9.47 -9.47
N MET A 223 0.96 9.44 -8.17
CA MET A 223 2.22 9.85 -7.53
C MET A 223 3.34 8.85 -7.83
N ALA A 224 3.05 7.55 -7.78
CA ALA A 224 3.99 6.50 -8.13
C ALA A 224 4.40 6.60 -9.60
N HIS A 225 3.44 6.85 -10.50
CA HIS A 225 3.72 7.07 -11.91
C HIS A 225 4.65 8.27 -12.13
N ALA A 226 4.37 9.42 -11.52
CA ALA A 226 5.22 10.60 -11.60
C ALA A 226 6.63 10.34 -11.04
N ALA A 227 6.75 9.47 -10.03
CA ALA A 227 8.02 9.09 -9.42
C ALA A 227 8.75 7.96 -10.17
N GLY A 228 8.15 7.36 -11.20
CA GLY A 228 8.69 6.23 -11.97
C GLY A 228 8.84 4.96 -11.14
N THR A 229 7.80 4.61 -10.36
CA THR A 229 7.79 3.43 -9.48
C THR A 229 6.41 2.79 -9.44
N THR A 230 6.28 1.61 -8.82
CA THR A 230 5.01 0.91 -8.65
C THR A 230 4.15 1.52 -7.53
N PRO A 231 2.80 1.48 -7.64
CA PRO A 231 1.92 2.08 -6.65
C PRO A 231 1.84 1.23 -5.37
N GLY A 232 1.92 1.90 -4.22
CA GLY A 232 1.73 1.31 -2.90
C GLY A 232 2.48 0.00 -2.68
N ILE A 233 1.71 -1.03 -2.32
CA ILE A 233 2.16 -2.41 -2.17
C ILE A 233 1.55 -3.35 -3.23
N ASP A 234 1.00 -2.79 -4.30
CA ASP A 234 0.36 -3.57 -5.35
C ASP A 234 1.36 -4.25 -6.27
N PRO A 235 1.07 -5.46 -6.76
CA PRO A 235 1.86 -6.09 -7.81
C PRO A 235 1.65 -5.38 -9.15
N GLN A 236 2.52 -5.65 -10.12
CA GLN A 236 2.34 -5.16 -11.49
C GLN A 236 1.05 -5.71 -12.09
N PHE A 237 0.24 -4.82 -12.65
CA PHE A 237 -0.96 -5.22 -13.38
C PHE A 237 -0.63 -5.93 -14.69
N SER A 238 0.33 -5.41 -15.42
CA SER A 238 0.88 -5.95 -16.65
C SER A 238 2.34 -5.52 -16.80
N GLN A 239 3.17 -6.33 -17.45
CA GLN A 239 4.57 -5.97 -17.69
C GLN A 239 4.74 -5.02 -18.88
N ILE A 240 3.75 -4.94 -19.78
CA ILE A 240 3.65 -3.94 -20.85
C ILE A 240 2.18 -3.55 -21.02
N PHE A 241 1.89 -2.26 -21.01
CA PHE A 241 0.53 -1.75 -21.24
C PHE A 241 0.53 -0.39 -21.94
N SER A 242 -0.58 -0.10 -22.63
CA SER A 242 -0.79 1.21 -23.25
C SER A 242 -1.58 2.11 -22.31
N ARG A 243 -1.01 3.25 -21.99
CA ARG A 243 -1.69 4.30 -21.24
C ARG A 243 -2.19 5.39 -22.16
N ALA A 244 -3.49 5.68 -22.09
CA ALA A 244 -4.09 6.84 -22.75
C ALA A 244 -4.11 8.04 -21.79
N THR A 245 -3.61 9.18 -22.26
CA THR A 245 -3.67 10.47 -21.58
C THR A 245 -4.28 11.52 -22.51
N LEU A 246 -4.54 12.72 -22.00
CA LEU A 246 -4.97 13.86 -22.83
C LEU A 246 -3.96 14.19 -23.94
N ASN A 247 -2.67 13.90 -23.72
CA ASN A 247 -1.58 14.18 -24.64
C ASN A 247 -1.26 13.03 -25.60
N GLY A 248 -2.00 11.92 -25.55
CA GLY A 248 -1.82 10.78 -26.44
C GLY A 248 -1.73 9.44 -25.70
N LYS A 249 -1.35 8.41 -26.46
CA LYS A 249 -1.16 7.05 -25.97
C LYS A 249 0.33 6.75 -25.87
N PHE A 250 0.74 6.23 -24.72
CA PHE A 250 2.12 5.89 -24.43
C PHE A 250 2.21 4.39 -24.09
N LEU A 251 3.22 3.72 -24.61
CA LEU A 251 3.54 2.35 -24.23
C LEU A 251 4.43 2.40 -22.98
N GLU A 252 3.97 1.82 -21.90
CA GLU A 252 4.73 1.65 -20.68
C GLU A 252 5.22 0.20 -20.57
N VAL A 253 6.46 0.03 -20.14
CA VAL A 253 7.11 -1.27 -19.96
C VAL A 253 7.79 -1.32 -18.61
N ASN A 254 7.74 -2.49 -17.95
CA ASN A 254 8.49 -2.71 -16.73
C ASN A 254 10.00 -2.69 -17.00
N LEU A 255 10.67 -1.65 -16.51
CA LEU A 255 12.10 -1.43 -16.74
C LEU A 255 12.99 -2.45 -16.01
N ASN A 256 12.53 -3.03 -14.89
CA ASN A 256 13.24 -4.09 -14.19
C ASN A 256 13.28 -5.36 -15.07
N LEU A 257 12.13 -5.76 -15.63
CA LEU A 257 12.07 -6.88 -16.57
C LEU A 257 12.97 -6.66 -17.80
N VAL A 258 12.94 -5.45 -18.39
CA VAL A 258 13.79 -5.12 -19.54
C VAL A 258 15.27 -5.22 -19.17
N ALA A 259 15.66 -4.74 -17.98
CA ALA A 259 17.04 -4.83 -17.52
C ALA A 259 17.51 -6.27 -17.37
N ASP A 260 16.69 -7.12 -16.74
CA ASP A 260 16.99 -8.54 -16.56
C ASP A 260 17.06 -9.30 -17.89
N LEU A 261 16.12 -9.05 -18.80
CA LEU A 261 16.15 -9.67 -20.14
C LEU A 261 17.35 -9.24 -20.97
N LYS A 262 17.76 -7.96 -20.84
CA LYS A 262 19.00 -7.46 -21.49
C LYS A 262 20.23 -8.10 -20.89
N ALA A 263 20.29 -8.24 -19.56
CA ALA A 263 21.42 -8.89 -18.89
C ALA A 263 21.59 -10.35 -19.31
N LEU A 264 20.49 -11.03 -19.67
CA LEU A 264 20.50 -12.38 -20.20
C LEU A 264 20.68 -12.45 -21.75
N GLY A 265 20.74 -11.30 -22.44
CA GLY A 265 20.79 -11.25 -23.90
C GLY A 265 19.49 -11.65 -24.61
N LEU A 266 18.36 -11.73 -23.89
CA LEU A 266 17.10 -12.24 -24.43
C LEU A 266 16.17 -11.13 -24.94
N TRP A 267 16.45 -9.86 -24.68
CA TRP A 267 15.54 -8.76 -24.98
C TRP A 267 15.09 -8.69 -26.43
N GLU A 268 16.01 -8.82 -27.37
CA GLU A 268 15.69 -8.73 -28.80
C GLU A 268 14.82 -9.91 -29.30
N GLU A 269 14.96 -11.08 -28.70
CA GLU A 269 14.16 -12.26 -29.02
C GLU A 269 12.75 -12.18 -28.43
N VAL A 270 12.61 -11.69 -27.17
CA VAL A 270 11.34 -11.79 -26.43
C VAL A 270 10.47 -10.54 -26.51
N ARG A 271 10.98 -9.41 -26.96
CA ARG A 271 10.20 -8.14 -26.98
C ARG A 271 8.92 -8.22 -27.81
N GLU A 272 8.96 -8.86 -28.97
CA GLU A 272 7.78 -9.04 -29.83
C GLU A 272 6.77 -10.05 -29.25
N PRO A 273 7.18 -11.25 -28.80
CA PRO A 273 6.32 -12.14 -28.03
C PRO A 273 5.67 -11.47 -26.81
N LEU A 274 6.44 -10.68 -26.06
CA LEU A 274 5.96 -9.98 -24.87
C LEU A 274 4.87 -8.93 -25.19
N LEU A 275 5.04 -8.21 -26.29
CA LEU A 275 4.00 -7.28 -26.80
C LEU A 275 2.72 -8.03 -27.19
N ARG A 276 2.84 -9.18 -27.88
CA ARG A 276 1.69 -9.99 -28.31
C ARG A 276 0.95 -10.60 -27.11
N SER A 277 1.66 -11.01 -26.07
CA SER A 277 1.09 -11.53 -24.82
C SER A 277 0.55 -10.43 -23.89
N GLN A 278 0.57 -9.16 -24.31
CA GLN A 278 0.17 -8.02 -23.48
C GLN A 278 0.94 -7.96 -22.15
N GLY A 279 2.22 -8.31 -22.18
CA GLY A 279 3.10 -8.29 -21.03
C GLY A 279 3.08 -9.56 -20.17
N ASP A 280 2.38 -10.61 -20.58
CA ASP A 280 2.44 -11.89 -19.90
C ASP A 280 3.73 -12.64 -20.28
N VAL A 281 4.61 -12.87 -19.29
CA VAL A 281 5.87 -13.59 -19.48
C VAL A 281 5.72 -15.10 -19.41
N GLN A 282 4.60 -15.63 -18.91
CA GLN A 282 4.46 -17.05 -18.56
C GLN A 282 4.51 -17.96 -19.78
N GLY A 283 3.87 -17.55 -20.88
CA GLY A 283 3.81 -18.32 -22.12
C GLY A 283 5.04 -18.20 -23.04
N ILE A 284 6.06 -17.40 -22.69
CA ILE A 284 7.25 -17.18 -23.53
C ILE A 284 8.34 -18.18 -23.14
N GLU A 285 8.58 -19.19 -23.99
CA GLU A 285 9.52 -20.30 -23.69
C GLU A 285 10.95 -19.84 -23.42
N ALA A 286 11.43 -18.84 -24.15
CA ALA A 286 12.79 -18.31 -24.03
C ALA A 286 13.08 -17.68 -22.65
N ILE A 287 12.04 -17.25 -21.90
CA ILE A 287 12.22 -16.63 -20.58
C ILE A 287 12.41 -17.74 -19.52
N PRO A 288 13.50 -17.68 -18.72
CA PRO A 288 13.74 -18.65 -17.65
C PRO A 288 12.62 -18.67 -16.59
N HIS A 289 12.33 -19.85 -16.04
CA HIS A 289 11.29 -20.02 -15.02
C HIS A 289 11.53 -19.14 -13.78
N SER A 290 12.79 -18.91 -13.39
CA SER A 290 13.15 -18.01 -12.29
C SER A 290 12.67 -16.58 -12.53
N LEU A 291 12.78 -16.04 -13.74
CA LEU A 291 12.24 -14.73 -14.06
C LEU A 291 10.70 -14.74 -14.18
N LYS A 292 10.13 -15.80 -14.73
CA LYS A 292 8.66 -15.95 -14.80
C LYS A 292 8.02 -15.86 -13.43
N SER A 293 8.63 -16.44 -12.40
CA SER A 293 8.11 -16.35 -11.02
C SER A 293 8.17 -14.95 -10.45
N VAL A 294 9.21 -14.16 -10.74
CA VAL A 294 9.38 -12.78 -10.29
C VAL A 294 8.36 -11.85 -10.95
N TYR A 295 8.15 -12.01 -12.27
CA TYR A 295 7.36 -11.10 -13.08
C TYR A 295 5.92 -11.58 -13.31
N LYS A 296 5.32 -12.27 -12.34
CA LYS A 296 3.88 -12.54 -12.34
C LYS A 296 3.08 -11.23 -12.29
N THR A 297 2.00 -11.20 -13.07
CA THR A 297 1.03 -10.08 -13.00
C THR A 297 -0.02 -10.31 -11.92
N SER A 298 -0.78 -9.30 -11.58
CA SER A 298 -1.80 -9.34 -10.52
C SER A 298 -2.78 -10.51 -10.63
N PHE A 299 -3.22 -10.86 -11.85
CA PHE A 299 -4.15 -11.97 -12.06
C PHE A 299 -3.50 -13.36 -12.11
N GLN A 300 -2.17 -13.43 -12.06
CA GLN A 300 -1.41 -14.68 -11.99
C GLN A 300 -1.00 -15.03 -10.55
N LEU A 301 -1.27 -14.13 -9.62
CA LEU A 301 -1.00 -14.28 -8.20
C LEU A 301 -2.25 -14.79 -7.48
N SER A 302 -2.05 -15.59 -6.44
CA SER A 302 -3.13 -15.97 -5.53
C SER A 302 -3.67 -14.75 -4.79
N PRO A 303 -5.00 -14.58 -4.67
CA PRO A 303 -5.59 -13.51 -3.87
C PRO A 303 -5.11 -13.48 -2.41
N TYR A 304 -4.77 -14.64 -1.86
CA TYR A 304 -4.26 -14.78 -0.50
C TYR A 304 -2.87 -14.15 -0.32
N SER A 305 -2.07 -14.07 -1.39
CA SER A 305 -0.77 -13.36 -1.34
C SER A 305 -0.94 -11.86 -1.10
N PHE A 306 -2.00 -11.25 -1.64
CA PHE A 306 -2.31 -9.83 -1.38
C PHE A 306 -2.69 -9.59 0.07
N ILE A 307 -3.43 -10.54 0.65
CA ILE A 307 -3.84 -10.49 2.07
C ILE A 307 -2.63 -10.70 2.96
N GLU A 308 -1.73 -11.64 2.63
CA GLU A 308 -0.52 -11.88 3.43
C GLU A 308 0.38 -10.64 3.45
N VAL A 309 0.68 -10.05 2.30
CA VAL A 309 1.46 -8.79 2.21
C VAL A 309 0.81 -7.67 3.02
N ALA A 310 -0.52 -7.50 2.89
CA ALA A 310 -1.24 -6.48 3.64
C ALA A 310 -1.30 -6.78 5.14
N GLY A 311 -1.49 -8.02 5.55
CA GLY A 311 -1.49 -8.44 6.96
C GLY A 311 -0.15 -8.18 7.65
N ARG A 312 0.96 -8.50 6.97
CA ARG A 312 2.32 -8.21 7.44
C ARG A 312 2.55 -6.70 7.63
N ALA A 313 2.05 -5.88 6.71
CA ALA A 313 2.15 -4.43 6.82
C ALA A 313 1.21 -3.85 7.89
N GLN A 314 -0.05 -4.34 7.96
CA GLN A 314 -1.10 -3.76 8.81
C GLN A 314 -0.77 -3.84 10.32
N LYS A 315 0.03 -4.80 10.76
CA LYS A 315 0.41 -4.88 12.18
C LYS A 315 1.21 -3.66 12.66
N TRP A 316 1.91 -2.98 11.73
CA TRP A 316 2.74 -1.82 11.99
C TRP A 316 2.05 -0.47 11.73
N ILE A 317 0.81 -0.49 11.26
CA ILE A 317 0.06 0.67 10.78
C ILE A 317 -1.09 0.97 11.73
N ASP A 318 -1.15 2.20 12.23
CA ASP A 318 -2.22 2.67 13.12
C ASP A 318 -3.50 3.02 12.37
N GLN A 319 -3.44 3.51 11.13
CA GLN A 319 -4.59 3.66 10.26
C GLN A 319 -4.80 2.39 9.40
N ALA A 320 -4.95 2.49 8.07
CA ALA A 320 -5.26 1.35 7.22
C ALA A 320 -4.47 1.34 5.90
N ILE A 321 -4.84 0.42 5.02
CA ILE A 321 -4.19 0.15 3.75
C ILE A 321 -5.23 0.13 2.65
N SER A 322 -5.02 0.89 1.58
CA SER A 322 -5.80 0.80 0.34
C SER A 322 -5.42 -0.47 -0.43
N ARG A 323 -5.90 -1.63 0.03
CA ARG A 323 -5.53 -2.92 -0.56
C ARG A 323 -6.43 -3.28 -1.73
N ASN A 324 -5.90 -3.19 -2.96
CA ASN A 324 -6.55 -3.73 -4.14
C ASN A 324 -6.55 -5.25 -4.11
N MET A 325 -7.67 -5.84 -4.52
CA MET A 325 -7.86 -7.28 -4.65
C MET A 325 -8.04 -7.64 -6.12
N TYR A 326 -7.42 -8.73 -6.55
CA TYR A 326 -7.50 -9.22 -7.93
C TYR A 326 -7.99 -10.65 -7.91
N LEU A 327 -9.07 -10.93 -8.65
CA LEU A 327 -9.68 -12.24 -8.75
C LEU A 327 -9.77 -12.69 -10.22
N GLU A 328 -9.26 -13.86 -10.52
CA GLU A 328 -9.45 -14.48 -11.83
C GLU A 328 -10.84 -15.10 -11.96
N THR A 329 -11.36 -15.66 -10.88
CA THR A 329 -12.65 -16.33 -10.80
C THR A 329 -13.80 -15.37 -10.48
N ARG A 330 -15.03 -15.85 -10.70
CA ARG A 330 -16.28 -15.17 -10.30
C ARG A 330 -17.08 -15.99 -9.30
N ASP A 331 -16.45 -16.98 -8.67
CA ASP A 331 -17.08 -17.75 -7.62
C ASP A 331 -17.32 -16.86 -6.39
N ILE A 332 -18.57 -16.80 -5.97
CA ILE A 332 -18.99 -16.01 -4.81
C ILE A 332 -18.44 -16.60 -3.51
N ASN A 333 -18.29 -17.93 -3.43
CA ASN A 333 -17.79 -18.59 -2.23
C ASN A 333 -16.29 -18.27 -2.05
N GLU A 334 -15.51 -18.30 -3.12
CA GLU A 334 -14.11 -17.90 -3.08
C GLU A 334 -13.96 -16.42 -2.69
N MET A 335 -14.83 -15.55 -3.23
CA MET A 335 -14.85 -14.14 -2.83
C MET A 335 -15.15 -13.99 -1.33
N VAL A 336 -16.12 -14.72 -0.79
CA VAL A 336 -16.45 -14.67 0.64
C VAL A 336 -15.27 -15.16 1.48
N ASP A 337 -14.62 -16.26 1.07
CA ASP A 337 -13.48 -16.82 1.76
C ASP A 337 -12.30 -15.85 1.82
N ILE A 338 -11.98 -15.20 0.69
CA ILE A 338 -10.92 -14.20 0.60
C ILE A 338 -11.16 -13.03 1.57
N TYR A 339 -12.37 -12.48 1.60
CA TYR A 339 -12.67 -11.37 2.51
C TYR A 339 -12.72 -11.81 3.98
N SER A 340 -13.19 -13.03 4.26
CA SER A 340 -13.11 -13.62 5.60
C SER A 340 -11.64 -13.78 6.05
N THR A 341 -10.79 -14.30 5.19
CA THR A 341 -9.35 -14.42 5.45
C THR A 341 -8.71 -13.05 5.72
N ALA A 342 -9.09 -12.01 4.96
CA ALA A 342 -8.61 -10.66 5.21
C ALA A 342 -8.99 -10.15 6.61
N TRP A 343 -10.21 -10.42 7.07
CA TRP A 343 -10.64 -10.11 8.42
C TRP A 343 -9.89 -10.95 9.49
N GLU A 344 -9.71 -12.23 9.26
CA GLU A 344 -8.95 -13.13 10.14
C GLU A 344 -7.49 -12.68 10.32
N LYS A 345 -6.88 -12.16 9.27
CA LYS A 345 -5.53 -11.56 9.30
C LYS A 345 -5.48 -10.13 9.87
N GLY A 346 -6.61 -9.63 10.38
CA GLY A 346 -6.67 -8.34 11.08
C GLY A 346 -6.57 -7.12 10.18
N LEU A 347 -6.86 -7.23 8.88
CA LEU A 347 -6.98 -6.08 8.01
C LEU A 347 -8.14 -5.19 8.45
N LYS A 348 -7.98 -3.88 8.35
CA LYS A 348 -9.01 -2.89 8.66
C LYS A 348 -9.90 -2.59 7.47
N THR A 349 -9.30 -2.62 6.26
CA THR A 349 -9.96 -2.19 5.03
C THR A 349 -9.47 -2.99 3.83
N THR A 350 -10.30 -3.01 2.78
CA THR A 350 -9.94 -3.36 1.40
C THR A 350 -10.36 -2.22 0.48
N TYR A 351 -9.87 -2.24 -0.77
CA TYR A 351 -10.16 -1.22 -1.76
C TYR A 351 -10.84 -1.84 -2.99
N TYR A 352 -10.41 -1.56 -4.22
CA TYR A 352 -11.05 -2.12 -5.40
C TYR A 352 -10.91 -3.64 -5.47
N LEU A 353 -11.99 -4.29 -5.96
CA LEU A 353 -11.95 -5.66 -6.42
C LEU A 353 -11.89 -5.67 -7.95
N HIS A 354 -10.76 -6.07 -8.49
CA HIS A 354 -10.56 -6.26 -9.91
C HIS A 354 -10.87 -7.72 -10.28
N VAL A 355 -11.83 -7.90 -11.19
CA VAL A 355 -12.17 -9.24 -11.69
C VAL A 355 -11.76 -9.32 -13.15
N LYS A 356 -11.10 -10.42 -13.53
CA LYS A 356 -10.63 -10.63 -14.89
C LYS A 356 -11.80 -10.55 -15.89
N PRO A 357 -11.72 -9.75 -16.97
CA PRO A 357 -12.79 -9.65 -17.96
C PRO A 357 -13.08 -11.00 -18.62
N ARG A 358 -14.37 -11.27 -18.93
CA ARG A 358 -14.76 -12.53 -19.63
C ARG A 358 -14.28 -12.58 -21.08
N HIS A 359 -14.14 -11.43 -21.71
CA HIS A 359 -13.75 -11.32 -23.10
C HIS A 359 -12.40 -10.58 -23.18
N THR A 360 -11.36 -11.31 -23.54
CA THR A 360 -10.17 -10.69 -24.13
C THR A 360 -10.54 -10.28 -25.55
N ALA A 361 -10.21 -9.07 -25.98
CA ALA A 361 -10.34 -8.69 -27.38
C ALA A 361 -9.65 -9.73 -28.26
N GLU A 362 -10.34 -10.18 -29.33
CA GLU A 362 -9.75 -11.12 -30.27
C GLU A 362 -8.39 -10.56 -30.75
N GLN A 363 -7.36 -11.37 -30.59
CA GLN A 363 -6.05 -11.04 -31.14
C GLN A 363 -6.16 -11.05 -32.64
N SER A 364 -5.87 -9.93 -33.28
CA SER A 364 -5.69 -9.91 -34.72
C SER A 364 -4.55 -10.86 -35.10
N THR A 365 -4.87 -11.90 -35.85
CA THR A 365 -3.89 -12.86 -36.37
C THR A 365 -3.00 -12.28 -37.48
N VAL A 366 -3.24 -11.03 -37.85
CA VAL A 366 -2.45 -10.33 -38.87
C VAL A 366 -1.26 -9.66 -38.19
N SER A 367 -0.07 -10.10 -38.57
CA SER A 367 1.19 -9.42 -38.25
C SER A 367 1.15 -8.01 -38.87
N VAL A 368 0.68 -7.02 -38.08
CA VAL A 368 0.58 -5.64 -38.55
C VAL A 368 1.84 -4.91 -38.13
N ASN A 369 2.65 -4.63 -39.12
CA ASN A 369 3.84 -3.79 -39.03
C ASN A 369 3.42 -2.31 -38.84
N LYS A 370 2.61 -2.01 -37.82
CA LYS A 370 2.13 -0.64 -37.54
C LYS A 370 1.92 -0.44 -36.05
N ALA A 371 2.85 0.23 -35.43
CA ALA A 371 2.69 0.84 -34.10
C ALA A 371 1.46 1.79 -34.01
N THR A 372 0.85 2.12 -35.12
CA THR A 372 -0.31 3.01 -35.24
C THR A 372 -1.68 2.31 -35.15
N ASN A 373 -1.77 0.97 -35.29
CA ASN A 373 -3.07 0.29 -35.37
C ASN A 373 -3.47 -0.54 -34.14
N VAL A 374 -2.65 -0.60 -33.10
CA VAL A 374 -3.04 -1.20 -31.81
C VAL A 374 -4.08 -0.34 -31.05
N THR A 375 -4.43 0.80 -31.64
CA THR A 375 -5.21 1.86 -30.99
C THR A 375 -6.69 1.87 -31.31
N THR A 376 -7.23 0.97 -32.16
CA THR A 376 -8.62 1.09 -32.64
C THR A 376 -9.60 0.05 -32.11
N SER A 377 -9.17 -1.01 -31.43
CA SER A 377 -10.09 -1.88 -30.70
C SER A 377 -10.13 -1.47 -29.22
N GLY A 378 -11.00 -0.49 -28.94
CA GLY A 378 -11.24 0.00 -27.59
C GLY A 378 -11.92 -1.02 -26.71
N ALA A 379 -11.14 -1.85 -26.02
CA ALA A 379 -11.55 -2.33 -24.71
C ALA A 379 -10.96 -1.33 -23.71
N GLY A 380 -11.69 -0.22 -23.49
CA GLY A 380 -11.37 0.73 -22.46
C GLY A 380 -11.44 0.04 -21.10
N PHE A 381 -10.30 -0.25 -20.51
CA PHE A 381 -10.21 -0.34 -19.08
C PHE A 381 -10.42 1.09 -18.57
N GLY A 382 -11.68 1.44 -18.33
CA GLY A 382 -12.02 2.67 -17.67
C GLY A 382 -11.53 2.60 -16.24
N PHE A 383 -10.34 3.09 -15.98
CA PHE A 383 -10.07 3.69 -14.70
C PHE A 383 -10.91 4.97 -14.69
N GLY A 384 -12.04 4.93 -14.02
CA GLY A 384 -12.78 6.14 -13.70
C GLY A 384 -11.84 7.03 -12.88
N VAL A 385 -11.25 8.00 -13.55
CA VAL A 385 -10.64 9.15 -12.90
C VAL A 385 -11.79 10.08 -12.58
N MET A 386 -12.17 10.18 -11.32
CA MET A 386 -12.64 11.43 -10.74
C MET A 386 -11.51 12.01 -9.92
#